data_b6e6adfd2a6b1e1780c235c7efcc45de
#
_entry.id   b6e6adfd2a6b1e1780c235c7efcc45de
#
_cell.length_a   1.000
_cell.length_b   1.000
_cell.length_c   1.000
_cell.angle_alpha   90.00
_cell.angle_beta   90.00
_cell.angle_gamma   90.00
#
_symmetry.space_group_name_H-M   'P 1'
#
loop_
_entity.id
_entity.type
_entity.pdbx_description
1 polymer ?
#
loop_
_entity_poly.entity_id
_entity_poly.type
_entity_poly.pdbx_seq_one_letter_code
_entity_poly.pdbx_strand_id
1 'polypeptide(L)'
;VNAIQTIIDSASKIEIDRRRVVGQSVSRSQRLRTAERTSAQPWMMSITPKPAWTYSTNRELIESITYLDRSRESIVNLANNPNLAYLTAYQGEMTAGQITSLRVTATSTATITLDVLPGLSSTAYLFKSGDFVQPKFSRYPYTVVDSVQRGSGTTVVINLNRPIITSENITLTGSGVLVGNSSTWRMVVGSLPTIQMTIRDRFEWSGDFKLMEKVI
;
A
#
# COMPACT_ATOMS: atom_id res chain seq x y z
N VAL A 1 -8.36 -1.92 -19.20
CA VAL A 1 -7.05 -2.27 -18.61
C VAL A 1 -6.61 -1.14 -17.69
N ASN A 2 -6.15 -1.45 -16.48
CA ASN A 2 -5.57 -0.44 -15.59
C ASN A 2 -4.12 -0.16 -16.04
N ALA A 3 -3.93 0.96 -16.71
CA ALA A 3 -2.63 1.29 -17.33
C ALA A 3 -1.49 1.40 -16.29
N ILE A 4 -1.76 1.97 -15.12
CA ILE A 4 -0.76 2.06 -14.05
C ILE A 4 -0.42 0.68 -13.50
N GLN A 5 -1.42 -0.22 -13.36
CA GLN A 5 -1.16 -1.60 -12.98
C GLN A 5 -0.22 -2.30 -13.97
N THR A 6 -0.42 -2.10 -15.27
CA THR A 6 0.45 -2.69 -16.31
C THR A 6 1.91 -2.21 -16.17
N ILE A 7 2.12 -0.94 -15.81
CA ILE A 7 3.47 -0.42 -15.53
C ILE A 7 4.07 -1.10 -14.30
N ILE A 8 3.29 -1.24 -13.21
CA ILE A 8 3.74 -1.90 -11.98
C ILE A 8 4.07 -3.37 -12.23
N ASP A 9 3.21 -4.09 -12.96
CA ASP A 9 3.39 -5.52 -13.25
C ASP A 9 4.68 -5.80 -14.03
N SER A 10 5.14 -4.82 -14.81
CA SER A 10 6.36 -4.90 -15.61
C SER A 10 7.54 -4.09 -15.05
N ALA A 11 7.39 -3.48 -13.89
CA ALA A 11 8.42 -2.62 -13.31
C ALA A 11 9.70 -3.39 -12.99
N SER A 12 10.83 -2.76 -13.24
CA SER A 12 12.14 -3.29 -12.86
C SER A 12 12.51 -2.95 -11.42
N LYS A 13 11.99 -1.84 -10.91
CA LYS A 13 12.23 -1.34 -9.55
C LYS A 13 11.02 -0.57 -9.05
N ILE A 14 10.77 -0.66 -7.75
CA ILE A 14 9.81 0.18 -7.04
C ILE A 14 10.45 0.71 -5.76
N GLU A 15 10.25 1.98 -5.50
CA GLU A 15 10.59 2.63 -4.24
C GLU A 15 9.30 3.05 -3.55
N ILE A 16 9.15 2.70 -2.28
CA ILE A 16 7.97 3.04 -1.49
C ILE A 16 8.43 3.97 -0.36
N ASP A 17 7.94 5.20 -0.38
CA ASP A 17 8.14 6.14 0.72
C ASP A 17 6.88 6.23 1.58
N ARG A 18 7.02 5.83 2.83
CA ARG A 18 5.99 5.84 3.88
C ARG A 18 6.46 6.54 5.14
N ARG A 19 7.53 7.32 5.04
CA ARG A 19 8.13 7.99 6.19
C ARG A 19 7.21 9.07 6.73
N ARG A 20 7.19 9.19 8.05
CA ARG A 20 6.46 10.24 8.74
C ARG A 20 7.09 11.59 8.44
N VAL A 21 6.26 12.61 8.23
CA VAL A 21 6.72 13.98 8.10
C VAL A 21 6.94 14.55 9.51
N VAL A 22 8.20 14.72 9.87
CA VAL A 22 8.60 15.26 11.16
C VAL A 22 9.30 16.59 10.94
N GLY A 23 8.69 17.66 11.43
CA GLY A 23 9.35 18.96 11.51
C GLY A 23 10.28 18.98 12.73
N GLN A 24 11.52 19.37 12.51
CA GLN A 24 12.49 19.53 13.61
C GLN A 24 12.97 20.98 13.64
N SER A 25 12.99 21.58 14.83
CA SER A 25 13.59 22.88 15.05
C SER A 25 14.49 22.85 16.29
N VAL A 26 15.67 23.44 16.17
CA VAL A 26 16.59 23.59 17.29
C VAL A 26 16.49 25.02 17.78
N SER A 27 16.15 25.19 19.07
CA SER A 27 16.12 26.52 19.68
C SER A 27 17.54 27.07 19.91
N ARG A 28 17.68 28.39 20.13
CA ARG A 28 18.98 29.02 20.49
C ARG A 28 19.61 28.39 21.73
N SER A 29 18.81 27.78 22.62
CA SER A 29 19.29 27.04 23.82
C SER A 29 19.60 25.56 23.52
N GLN A 30 19.80 25.17 22.23
CA GLN A 30 20.09 23.80 21.76
C GLN A 30 19.02 22.78 22.14
N ARG A 31 17.82 23.19 22.46
CA ARG A 31 16.70 22.24 22.68
C ARG A 31 16.08 21.86 21.35
N LEU A 32 16.08 20.57 21.07
CA LEU A 32 15.38 20.01 19.92
C LEU A 32 13.88 20.00 20.20
N ARG A 33 13.10 20.61 19.30
CA ARG A 33 11.64 20.48 19.25
C ARG A 33 11.28 19.68 18.01
N THR A 34 10.49 18.65 18.19
CA THR A 34 9.95 17.82 17.10
C THR A 34 8.45 18.03 17.01
N ALA A 35 7.95 18.25 15.82
CA ALA A 35 6.53 18.28 15.52
C ALA A 35 6.26 17.17 14.49
N GLU A 36 5.47 16.18 14.86
CA GLU A 36 5.05 15.12 13.95
C GLU A 36 3.68 15.47 13.38
N ARG A 37 3.51 15.29 12.08
CA ARG A 37 2.20 15.36 11.46
C ARG A 37 1.39 14.14 11.88
N THR A 38 0.36 14.37 12.68
CA THR A 38 -0.53 13.31 13.21
C THR A 38 -1.60 12.86 12.22
N SER A 39 -1.82 13.64 11.13
CA SER A 39 -2.76 13.26 10.09
C SER A 39 -2.19 12.10 9.25
N ALA A 40 -3.07 11.28 8.72
CA ALA A 40 -2.72 10.18 7.85
C ALA A 40 -1.82 10.66 6.70
N GLN A 41 -0.70 9.99 6.53
CA GLN A 41 0.28 10.33 5.50
C GLN A 41 0.04 9.48 4.28
N PRO A 42 -0.05 10.09 3.09
CA PRO A 42 -0.12 9.35 1.85
C PRO A 42 1.20 8.60 1.62
N TRP A 43 1.10 7.40 1.10
CA TRP A 43 2.25 6.69 0.60
C TRP A 43 2.63 7.22 -0.77
N MET A 44 3.92 7.29 -1.03
CA MET A 44 4.46 7.65 -2.34
C MET A 44 5.21 6.46 -2.92
N MET A 45 5.03 6.22 -4.21
CA MET A 45 5.73 5.19 -4.94
C MET A 45 6.46 5.81 -6.13
N SER A 46 7.74 5.46 -6.31
CA SER A 46 8.50 5.73 -7.52
C SER A 46 8.72 4.42 -8.23
N ILE A 47 8.28 4.32 -9.47
CA ILE A 47 8.27 3.09 -10.25
C ILE A 47 9.14 3.27 -11.46
N THR A 48 10.23 2.52 -11.53
CA THR A 48 11.08 2.44 -12.71
C THR A 48 10.49 1.42 -13.67
N PRO A 49 9.99 1.83 -14.83
CA PRO A 49 9.44 0.91 -15.81
C PRO A 49 10.54 0.00 -16.38
N LYS A 50 10.15 -1.10 -16.97
CA LYS A 50 11.10 -1.93 -17.72
C LYS A 50 11.71 -1.13 -18.89
N PRO A 51 12.98 -1.37 -19.25
CA PRO A 51 13.54 -0.79 -20.44
C PRO A 51 12.88 -1.39 -21.70
N ALA A 52 12.78 -0.62 -22.74
CA ALA A 52 12.30 -1.01 -24.07
C ALA A 52 10.90 -1.63 -24.15
N TRP A 53 10.01 -0.85 -24.72
CA TRP A 53 8.63 -1.24 -25.05
C TRP A 53 8.41 -1.17 -26.55
N THR A 54 7.53 -2.01 -27.09
CA THR A 54 7.11 -1.92 -28.51
C THR A 54 6.01 -0.88 -28.63
N TYR A 55 6.20 0.14 -29.47
CA TYR A 55 5.26 1.24 -29.59
C TYR A 55 3.91 0.81 -30.19
N SER A 56 3.95 0.05 -31.29
CA SER A 56 2.73 -0.39 -32.00
C SER A 56 1.78 -1.18 -31.12
N THR A 57 2.30 -2.01 -30.21
CA THR A 57 1.51 -2.82 -29.28
C THR A 57 1.09 -2.08 -28.02
N ASN A 58 1.73 -0.96 -27.68
CA ASN A 58 1.49 -0.25 -26.43
C ASN A 58 0.95 1.19 -26.60
N ARG A 59 0.47 1.54 -27.79
CA ARG A 59 -0.11 2.88 -28.04
C ARG A 59 -1.29 3.17 -27.11
N GLU A 60 -2.21 2.21 -26.95
CA GLU A 60 -3.37 2.36 -26.06
C GLU A 60 -2.93 2.55 -24.59
N LEU A 61 -1.88 1.87 -24.16
CA LEU A 61 -1.29 2.05 -22.83
C LEU A 61 -0.77 3.48 -22.65
N ILE A 62 -0.05 4.02 -23.63
CA ILE A 62 0.49 5.38 -23.59
C ILE A 62 -0.64 6.41 -23.46
N GLU A 63 -1.65 6.32 -24.33
CA GLU A 63 -2.80 7.22 -24.30
C GLU A 63 -3.58 7.12 -22.97
N SER A 64 -3.76 5.89 -22.47
CA SER A 64 -4.42 5.66 -21.17
C SER A 64 -3.65 6.26 -20.00
N ILE A 65 -2.32 6.19 -20.01
CA ILE A 65 -1.46 6.79 -18.98
C ILE A 65 -1.56 8.31 -19.04
N THR A 66 -1.45 8.89 -20.23
CA THR A 66 -1.56 10.34 -20.43
C THR A 66 -2.93 10.86 -19.96
N TYR A 67 -4.00 10.10 -20.19
CA TYR A 67 -5.34 10.44 -19.72
C TYR A 67 -5.50 10.40 -18.19
N LEU A 68 -4.70 9.58 -17.49
CA LEU A 68 -4.73 9.45 -16.02
C LEU A 68 -3.92 10.55 -15.32
N ASP A 69 -3.12 11.34 -16.05
CA ASP A 69 -2.20 12.31 -15.46
C ASP A 69 -2.90 13.25 -14.47
N ARG A 70 -2.44 13.22 -13.22
CA ARG A 70 -2.83 14.09 -12.09
C ARG A 70 -4.31 14.14 -11.72
N SER A 71 -5.19 13.54 -12.49
CA SER A 71 -6.64 13.75 -12.35
C SER A 71 -7.40 12.54 -11.83
N ARG A 72 -6.97 11.35 -12.16
CA ARG A 72 -7.70 10.12 -11.87
C ARG A 72 -6.94 9.16 -10.99
N GLU A 73 -7.69 8.48 -10.13
CA GLU A 73 -7.12 7.43 -9.29
C GLU A 73 -7.06 6.09 -10.04
N SER A 74 -6.02 5.34 -9.75
CA SER A 74 -5.88 3.95 -10.16
C SER A 74 -5.76 3.06 -8.94
N ILE A 75 -6.51 1.97 -8.93
CA ILE A 75 -6.35 0.94 -7.90
C ILE A 75 -5.23 0.03 -8.35
N VAL A 76 -4.19 -0.10 -7.53
CA VAL A 76 -3.00 -0.88 -7.84
C VAL A 76 -2.71 -1.93 -6.77
N ASN A 77 -2.07 -3.00 -7.20
CA ASN A 77 -1.64 -4.12 -6.38
C ASN A 77 -0.20 -4.49 -6.76
N LEU A 78 0.62 -4.86 -5.80
CA LEU A 78 2.03 -5.23 -6.06
C LEU A 78 2.23 -6.73 -6.28
N ALA A 79 1.25 -7.55 -5.95
CA ALA A 79 1.37 -9.00 -5.99
C ALA A 79 1.50 -9.59 -7.40
N ASN A 80 1.00 -8.89 -8.41
CA ASN A 80 1.03 -9.38 -9.80
C ASN A 80 2.43 -9.32 -10.43
N ASN A 81 3.32 -8.48 -9.91
CA ASN A 81 4.70 -8.46 -10.35
C ASN A 81 5.49 -9.53 -9.58
N PRO A 82 5.96 -10.61 -10.24
CA PRO A 82 6.64 -11.72 -9.57
C PRO A 82 7.93 -11.29 -8.87
N ASN A 83 8.56 -10.20 -9.32
CA ASN A 83 9.77 -9.68 -8.72
C ASN A 83 9.50 -8.78 -7.50
N LEU A 84 8.27 -8.34 -7.30
CA LEU A 84 7.87 -7.41 -6.25
C LEU A 84 6.84 -8.01 -5.26
N ALA A 85 6.25 -9.15 -5.58
CA ALA A 85 5.23 -9.80 -4.76
C ALA A 85 5.69 -10.09 -3.33
N TYR A 86 7.01 -10.26 -3.12
CA TYR A 86 7.59 -10.48 -1.79
C TYR A 86 7.37 -9.28 -0.86
N LEU A 87 7.22 -8.06 -1.40
CA LEU A 87 7.01 -6.84 -0.61
C LEU A 87 5.70 -6.88 0.19
N THR A 88 4.69 -7.54 -0.36
CA THR A 88 3.37 -7.66 0.26
C THR A 88 3.07 -9.08 0.72
N ALA A 89 4.01 -10.01 0.60
CA ALA A 89 3.82 -11.38 1.03
C ALA A 89 3.48 -11.46 2.52
N TYR A 90 2.39 -12.14 2.83
CA TYR A 90 1.99 -12.40 4.20
C TYR A 90 2.98 -13.38 4.88
N GLN A 91 3.40 -13.06 6.10
CA GLN A 91 4.41 -13.81 6.83
C GLN A 91 3.90 -14.51 8.09
N GLY A 92 2.62 -14.33 8.45
CA GLY A 92 2.00 -15.05 9.55
C GLY A 92 1.68 -16.51 9.21
N GLU A 93 0.99 -17.17 10.12
CA GLU A 93 0.74 -18.62 10.05
C GLU A 93 -0.70 -18.98 9.64
N MET A 94 -1.54 -17.99 9.32
CA MET A 94 -2.90 -18.24 8.89
C MET A 94 -2.97 -18.69 7.42
N THR A 95 -3.87 -19.62 7.13
CA THR A 95 -4.25 -19.95 5.76
C THR A 95 -5.15 -18.86 5.15
N ALA A 96 -5.27 -18.84 3.84
CA ALA A 96 -6.16 -17.89 3.15
C ALA A 96 -7.63 -18.00 3.62
N GLY A 97 -8.12 -19.21 3.89
CA GLY A 97 -9.46 -19.44 4.42
C GLY A 97 -9.64 -18.84 5.83
N GLN A 98 -8.63 -18.96 6.69
CA GLN A 98 -8.64 -18.39 8.03
C GLN A 98 -8.60 -16.86 8.00
N ILE A 99 -7.83 -16.27 7.10
CA ILE A 99 -7.78 -14.81 6.90
C ILE A 99 -9.16 -14.27 6.49
N THR A 100 -9.88 -14.97 5.62
CA THR A 100 -11.20 -14.51 5.14
C THR A 100 -12.26 -14.53 6.23
N SER A 101 -12.08 -15.30 7.31
CA SER A 101 -13.01 -15.34 8.44
C SER A 101 -12.86 -14.18 9.41
N LEU A 102 -11.69 -13.54 9.46
CA LEU A 102 -11.42 -12.41 10.37
C LEU A 102 -12.40 -11.27 10.15
N ARG A 103 -12.80 -10.62 11.24
CA ARG A 103 -13.68 -9.43 11.21
C ARG A 103 -13.12 -8.33 12.09
N VAL A 104 -13.30 -7.11 11.65
CA VAL A 104 -12.99 -5.91 12.44
C VAL A 104 -14.11 -5.68 13.45
N THR A 105 -13.80 -5.67 14.73
CA THR A 105 -14.79 -5.38 15.79
C THR A 105 -14.69 -3.97 16.32
N ALA A 106 -13.48 -3.42 16.35
CA ALA A 106 -13.26 -2.05 16.80
C ALA A 106 -12.06 -1.44 16.09
N THR A 107 -12.05 -0.13 16.03
CA THR A 107 -10.94 0.68 15.53
C THR A 107 -10.63 1.81 16.50
N SER A 108 -9.38 2.19 16.63
CA SER A 108 -8.94 3.38 17.34
C SER A 108 -8.00 4.17 16.45
N THR A 109 -7.31 5.18 16.95
CA THR A 109 -6.48 6.08 16.15
C THR A 109 -5.52 5.34 15.22
N ALA A 110 -4.79 4.35 15.73
CA ALA A 110 -3.84 3.57 14.94
C ALA A 110 -3.89 2.07 15.31
N THR A 111 -5.07 1.58 15.70
CA THR A 111 -5.25 0.16 16.03
C THR A 111 -6.51 -0.39 15.41
N ILE A 112 -6.49 -1.67 15.08
CA ILE A 112 -7.63 -2.47 14.65
C ILE A 112 -7.75 -3.65 15.62
N THR A 113 -8.96 -3.89 16.11
CA THR A 113 -9.29 -5.11 16.87
C THR A 113 -10.00 -6.08 15.96
N LEU A 114 -9.52 -7.31 15.91
CA LEU A 114 -10.10 -8.39 15.11
C LEU A 114 -10.69 -9.47 16.02
N ASP A 115 -11.76 -10.08 15.53
CA ASP A 115 -12.38 -11.29 16.08
C ASP A 115 -12.48 -12.41 15.05
N VAL A 116 -13.26 -13.45 15.38
CA VAL A 116 -13.37 -14.67 14.58
C VAL A 116 -12.00 -15.27 14.31
N LEU A 117 -11.17 -15.30 15.37
CA LEU A 117 -9.78 -15.76 15.27
C LEU A 117 -9.73 -17.26 14.96
N PRO A 118 -8.75 -17.70 14.13
CA PRO A 118 -8.62 -19.11 13.78
C PRO A 118 -8.22 -19.97 14.98
N GLY A 119 -8.53 -21.27 14.90
CA GLY A 119 -8.15 -22.27 15.91
C GLY A 119 -6.68 -22.68 15.82
N LEU A 120 -5.77 -21.70 15.91
CA LEU A 120 -4.33 -21.93 15.94
C LEU A 120 -3.81 -21.99 17.38
N SER A 121 -2.59 -22.48 17.59
CA SER A 121 -1.90 -22.40 18.87
C SER A 121 -1.87 -20.96 19.39
N SER A 122 -1.94 -20.77 20.70
CA SER A 122 -1.86 -19.45 21.33
C SER A 122 -0.53 -18.73 21.04
N THR A 123 0.51 -19.46 20.72
CA THR A 123 1.84 -18.94 20.37
C THR A 123 2.03 -18.70 18.86
N ALA A 124 1.08 -19.16 18.03
CA ALA A 124 1.14 -18.96 16.58
C ALA A 124 1.00 -17.48 16.22
N TYR A 125 1.79 -17.01 15.28
CA TYR A 125 1.73 -15.64 14.81
C TYR A 125 0.60 -15.44 13.81
N LEU A 126 -0.40 -14.65 14.20
CA LEU A 126 -1.43 -14.20 13.26
C LEU A 126 -0.88 -13.17 12.28
N PHE A 127 -0.04 -12.26 12.76
CA PHE A 127 0.63 -11.27 11.93
C PHE A 127 2.06 -11.09 12.39
N LYS A 128 2.95 -10.84 11.44
CA LYS A 128 4.31 -10.40 11.73
C LYS A 128 4.47 -8.91 11.43
N SER A 129 5.43 -8.29 12.10
CA SER A 129 5.78 -6.90 11.83
C SER A 129 6.09 -6.71 10.34
N GLY A 130 5.45 -5.72 9.72
CA GLY A 130 5.55 -5.46 8.28
C GLY A 130 4.47 -6.10 7.42
N ASP A 131 3.68 -7.05 7.94
CA ASP A 131 2.52 -7.59 7.21
C ASP A 131 1.52 -6.48 6.85
N PHE A 132 0.96 -6.56 5.65
CA PHE A 132 -0.08 -5.64 5.22
C PHE A 132 -1.45 -6.09 5.69
N VAL A 133 -2.22 -5.16 6.22
CA VAL A 133 -3.61 -5.35 6.64
C VAL A 133 -4.44 -4.19 6.11
N GLN A 134 -5.58 -4.50 5.51
CA GLN A 134 -6.52 -3.52 5.00
C GLN A 134 -7.94 -3.96 5.35
N PRO A 135 -8.71 -3.23 6.18
CA PRO A 135 -10.13 -3.49 6.33
C PRO A 135 -10.81 -3.48 4.96
N LYS A 136 -11.64 -4.46 4.67
CA LYS A 136 -12.17 -4.70 3.32
C LYS A 136 -12.91 -3.50 2.71
N PHE A 137 -13.52 -2.66 3.56
CA PHE A 137 -14.20 -1.44 3.11
C PHE A 137 -13.30 -0.21 3.15
N SER A 138 -12.09 -0.32 3.75
CA SER A 138 -11.10 0.74 3.70
C SER A 138 -10.45 0.79 2.32
N ARG A 139 -10.16 2.00 1.87
CA ARG A 139 -9.39 2.23 0.64
C ARG A 139 -7.89 2.22 0.88
N TYR A 140 -7.46 2.08 2.12
CA TYR A 140 -6.10 2.31 2.56
C TYR A 140 -5.51 1.07 3.21
N PRO A 141 -4.35 0.58 2.72
CA PRO A 141 -3.61 -0.47 3.39
C PRO A 141 -2.76 0.11 4.54
N TYR A 142 -2.54 -0.71 5.54
CA TYR A 142 -1.70 -0.42 6.70
C TYR A 142 -0.67 -1.52 6.87
N THR A 143 0.45 -1.24 7.54
CA THR A 143 1.37 -2.28 7.96
C THR A 143 1.29 -2.49 9.47
N VAL A 144 1.39 -3.73 9.86
CA VAL A 144 1.47 -4.14 11.27
C VAL A 144 2.81 -3.71 11.84
N VAL A 145 2.80 -3.03 12.99
CA VAL A 145 4.03 -2.54 13.65
C VAL A 145 4.69 -3.66 14.43
N ASP A 146 3.92 -4.33 15.29
CA ASP A 146 4.41 -5.37 16.19
C ASP A 146 3.87 -6.73 15.79
N SER A 147 4.68 -7.78 15.89
CA SER A 147 4.20 -9.14 15.63
C SER A 147 3.14 -9.54 16.66
N VAL A 148 2.05 -10.11 16.17
CA VAL A 148 0.84 -10.41 16.95
C VAL A 148 0.60 -11.91 16.99
N GLN A 149 0.63 -12.50 18.18
CA GLN A 149 0.30 -13.90 18.40
C GLN A 149 -1.21 -14.10 18.59
N ARG A 150 -1.68 -15.33 18.34
CA ARG A 150 -3.07 -15.72 18.51
C ARG A 150 -3.58 -15.47 19.93
N GLY A 151 -2.74 -15.72 20.94
CA GLY A 151 -3.13 -15.64 22.34
C GLY A 151 -4.28 -16.61 22.69
N SER A 152 -4.82 -16.47 23.88
CA SER A 152 -5.97 -17.27 24.37
C SER A 152 -7.33 -16.54 24.27
N GLY A 153 -7.30 -15.24 23.91
CA GLY A 153 -8.49 -14.41 23.81
C GLY A 153 -9.37 -14.71 22.61
N THR A 154 -10.55 -14.10 22.57
CA THR A 154 -11.48 -14.15 21.43
C THR A 154 -11.20 -13.05 20.41
N THR A 155 -10.46 -12.04 20.82
CA THR A 155 -10.07 -10.90 19.98
C THR A 155 -8.57 -10.66 20.04
N VAL A 156 -8.06 -9.96 19.05
CA VAL A 156 -6.67 -9.52 19.00
C VAL A 156 -6.59 -8.05 18.53
N VAL A 157 -5.67 -7.30 19.11
CA VAL A 157 -5.40 -5.89 18.74
C VAL A 157 -4.15 -5.83 17.90
N ILE A 158 -4.23 -5.10 16.79
CA ILE A 158 -3.13 -4.89 15.85
C ILE A 158 -2.76 -3.41 15.86
N ASN A 159 -1.50 -3.10 16.13
CA ASN A 159 -0.93 -1.76 16.00
C ASN A 159 -0.55 -1.48 14.56
N LEU A 160 -0.97 -0.32 14.04
CA LEU A 160 -0.77 0.09 12.65
C LEU A 160 0.31 1.17 12.54
N ASN A 161 0.99 1.20 11.42
CA ASN A 161 2.07 2.15 11.13
C ASN A 161 1.60 3.61 11.01
N ARG A 162 0.32 3.84 10.79
CA ARG A 162 -0.27 5.17 10.64
C ARG A 162 -1.70 5.20 11.20
N PRO A 163 -2.23 6.39 11.52
CA PRO A 163 -3.62 6.54 11.90
C PRO A 163 -4.58 6.02 10.84
N ILE A 164 -5.70 5.46 11.31
CA ILE A 164 -6.78 5.01 10.43
C ILE A 164 -7.41 6.24 9.75
N ILE A 165 -7.52 6.13 8.43
CA ILE A 165 -8.12 7.19 7.61
C ILE A 165 -9.63 6.96 7.61
N THR A 166 -10.36 7.88 8.22
CA THR A 166 -11.81 7.80 8.42
C THR A 166 -12.61 8.77 7.54
N SER A 167 -11.94 9.42 6.59
CA SER A 167 -12.50 10.52 5.80
C SER A 167 -13.74 10.17 4.94
N GLU A 168 -14.07 8.89 4.81
CA GLU A 168 -15.13 8.44 3.90
C GLU A 168 -16.43 8.00 4.58
N ASN A 169 -16.62 8.27 5.87
CA ASN A 169 -17.80 7.78 6.66
C ASN A 169 -18.07 6.27 6.50
N ILE A 170 -17.04 5.49 6.26
CA ILE A 170 -17.14 4.05 6.08
C ILE A 170 -17.09 3.37 7.44
N THR A 171 -18.10 2.58 7.76
CA THR A 171 -18.09 1.72 8.94
C THR A 171 -17.14 0.54 8.70
N LEU A 172 -16.01 0.52 9.39
CA LEU A 172 -15.03 -0.57 9.31
C LEU A 172 -15.43 -1.77 10.16
N THR A 173 -16.22 -1.56 11.21
CA THR A 173 -16.71 -2.62 12.11
C THR A 173 -17.58 -3.63 11.36
N GLY A 174 -17.34 -4.91 11.59
CA GLY A 174 -18.00 -6.02 10.89
C GLY A 174 -17.39 -6.35 9.52
N SER A 175 -16.48 -5.52 9.01
CA SER A 175 -15.82 -5.81 7.74
C SER A 175 -14.79 -6.93 7.87
N GLY A 176 -14.62 -7.71 6.80
CA GLY A 176 -13.46 -8.59 6.67
C GLY A 176 -12.17 -7.79 6.50
N VAL A 177 -11.05 -8.50 6.45
CA VAL A 177 -9.75 -7.91 6.18
C VAL A 177 -9.12 -8.50 4.92
N LEU A 178 -8.40 -7.67 4.19
CA LEU A 178 -7.46 -8.07 3.15
C LEU A 178 -6.07 -8.10 3.78
N VAL A 179 -5.30 -9.12 3.49
CA VAL A 179 -3.98 -9.32 4.10
C VAL A 179 -2.95 -9.60 3.02
N GLY A 180 -1.79 -9.01 3.20
CA GLY A 180 -0.65 -9.29 2.33
C GLY A 180 -0.91 -8.93 0.87
N ASN A 181 -0.75 -9.90 -0.01
CA ASN A 181 -0.89 -9.75 -1.46
C ASN A 181 -2.29 -9.31 -1.94
N SER A 182 -3.31 -9.38 -1.08
CA SER A 182 -4.65 -8.89 -1.38
C SER A 182 -4.82 -7.39 -1.15
N SER A 183 -3.85 -6.72 -0.55
CA SER A 183 -3.89 -5.29 -0.28
C SER A 183 -3.78 -4.48 -1.56
N THR A 184 -4.52 -3.38 -1.62
CA THR A 184 -4.57 -2.49 -2.78
C THR A 184 -4.38 -1.04 -2.37
N TRP A 185 -3.82 -0.24 -3.26
CA TRP A 185 -3.64 1.20 -3.08
C TRP A 185 -4.46 1.97 -4.09
N ARG A 186 -4.97 3.11 -3.70
CA ARG A 186 -5.54 4.11 -4.61
C ARG A 186 -4.51 5.18 -4.88
N MET A 187 -3.93 5.13 -6.05
CA MET A 187 -2.84 5.99 -6.45
C MET A 187 -3.27 7.00 -7.51
N VAL A 188 -2.74 8.20 -7.40
CA VAL A 188 -2.81 9.23 -8.43
C VAL A 188 -1.41 9.46 -8.97
N VAL A 189 -1.31 9.66 -10.26
CA VAL A 189 -0.04 9.99 -10.91
C VAL A 189 0.35 11.43 -10.54
N GLY A 190 1.45 11.59 -9.83
CA GLY A 190 2.02 12.90 -9.48
C GLY A 190 2.97 13.43 -10.55
N SER A 191 3.70 12.54 -11.21
CA SER A 191 4.61 12.88 -12.31
C SER A 191 4.74 11.71 -13.27
N LEU A 192 4.64 12.01 -14.56
CA LEU A 192 4.89 11.06 -15.64
C LEU A 192 6.29 11.26 -16.21
N PRO A 193 7.03 10.18 -16.50
CA PRO A 193 8.25 10.27 -17.27
C PRO A 193 7.96 10.63 -18.73
N THR A 194 8.93 11.20 -19.41
CA THR A 194 8.82 11.46 -20.87
C THR A 194 9.03 10.18 -21.66
N ILE A 195 8.42 10.13 -22.84
CA ILE A 195 8.58 9.01 -23.76
C ILE A 195 9.68 9.36 -24.73
N GLN A 196 10.67 8.48 -24.86
CA GLN A 196 11.73 8.57 -25.87
C GLN A 196 11.51 7.50 -26.92
N MET A 197 11.29 7.93 -28.17
CA MET A 197 11.16 7.03 -29.29
C MET A 197 12.52 6.60 -29.77
N THR A 198 12.70 5.30 -29.91
CA THR A 198 13.90 4.69 -30.45
C THR A 198 13.61 4.04 -31.81
N ILE A 199 14.66 3.63 -32.54
CA ILE A 199 14.50 2.98 -33.83
C ILE A 199 13.77 1.63 -33.72
N ARG A 200 13.16 1.18 -34.84
CA ARG A 200 12.50 -0.15 -34.95
C ARG A 200 11.29 -0.35 -34.04
N ASP A 201 10.38 0.62 -34.01
CA ASP A 201 9.10 0.50 -33.29
C ASP A 201 9.29 0.29 -31.78
N ARG A 202 10.30 0.92 -31.18
CA ARG A 202 10.56 0.85 -29.74
C ARG A 202 10.49 2.23 -29.10
N PHE A 203 10.13 2.23 -27.83
CA PHE A 203 10.20 3.42 -27.00
C PHE A 203 10.67 3.05 -25.59
N GLU A 204 11.12 4.05 -24.89
CA GLU A 204 11.56 3.96 -23.50
C GLU A 204 10.97 5.12 -22.69
N TRP A 205 10.72 4.87 -21.45
CA TRP A 205 10.37 5.91 -20.51
C TRP A 205 11.63 6.53 -19.91
N SER A 206 11.77 7.85 -20.02
CA SER A 206 12.92 8.58 -19.47
C SER A 206 12.61 9.01 -18.04
N GLY A 207 12.87 8.14 -17.08
CA GLY A 207 12.66 8.38 -15.66
C GLY A 207 11.57 7.51 -15.05
N ASP A 208 11.17 7.86 -13.82
CA ASP A 208 10.25 7.09 -13.00
C ASP A 208 8.84 7.68 -13.02
N PHE A 209 7.84 6.81 -12.92
CA PHE A 209 6.48 7.18 -12.58
C PHE A 209 6.41 7.48 -11.09
N LYS A 210 6.03 8.70 -10.72
CA LYS A 210 5.80 9.05 -9.32
C LYS A 210 4.31 9.01 -9.02
N LEU A 211 3.93 8.12 -8.14
CA LEU A 211 2.56 7.92 -7.69
C LEU A 211 2.43 8.39 -6.25
N MET A 212 1.28 8.95 -5.93
CA MET A 212 0.91 9.36 -4.57
C MET A 212 -0.44 8.76 -4.21
N GLU A 213 -0.54 8.21 -3.01
CA GLU A 213 -1.80 7.69 -2.49
C GLU A 213 -2.80 8.85 -2.34
N LYS A 214 -3.99 8.67 -2.89
CA LYS A 214 -5.05 9.66 -2.78
C LYS A 214 -5.74 9.49 -1.43
N VAL A 215 -5.40 10.35 -0.49
CA VAL A 215 -6.10 10.49 0.79
C VAL A 215 -7.17 11.57 0.64
N ILE A 216 -8.43 11.20 0.88
CA ILE A 216 -9.59 12.10 0.76
C ILE A 216 -10.04 12.51 2.16
#